data_ff83e868c512ae26768bee6b9f615552
#
_entry.id   ff83e868c512ae26768bee6b9f615552
#
_cell.length_a   1.000
_cell.length_b   1.000
_cell.length_c   1.000
_cell.angle_alpha   90.00
_cell.angle_beta   90.00
_cell.angle_gamma   90.00
#
_symmetry.space_group_name_H-M   'P 1'
#
loop_
_entity.id
_entity.type
_entity.pdbx_description
1 polymer ?
#
loop_
_entity_poly.entity_id
_entity_poly.type
_entity_poly.pdbx_seq_one_letter_code
_entity_poly.pdbx_strand_id
1 'polypeptide(L)'
;NPDATQEEIENACKMASVHDFIMTLPDGYKTQVGALGDNLSAGEKQRIGLARAFLRGSELILLDEPTSNVDSINEGIILRALKEQKNKKSIILVSHRESTMAIADRIYQVVGGVMTVTEEV
;
A
#
# COMPACT_ATOMS: atom_id res chain seq x y z
N ASN A 1 -6.46 12.96 5.92
CA ASN A 1 -7.81 13.52 5.81
C ASN A 1 -8.41 13.76 7.19
N PRO A 2 -8.41 15.04 7.67
CA PRO A 2 -8.90 15.34 9.02
C PRO A 2 -10.42 15.19 9.18
N ASP A 3 -11.15 15.12 8.08
CA ASP A 3 -12.61 14.99 8.09
C ASP A 3 -13.07 13.54 7.97
N ALA A 4 -12.16 12.59 7.93
CA ALA A 4 -12.51 11.18 7.79
C ALA A 4 -13.22 10.67 9.05
N THR A 5 -14.29 9.90 8.85
CA THR A 5 -14.99 9.25 9.95
C THR A 5 -14.21 8.03 10.44
N GLN A 6 -14.52 7.59 11.67
CA GLN A 6 -13.89 6.37 12.21
C GLN A 6 -14.15 5.16 11.30
N GLU A 7 -15.35 5.04 10.75
CA GLU A 7 -15.70 3.96 9.84
C GLU A 7 -14.86 3.99 8.56
N GLU A 8 -14.66 5.19 7.99
CA GLU A 8 -13.83 5.35 6.79
C GLU A 8 -12.38 4.95 7.07
N ILE A 9 -11.84 5.35 8.23
CA ILE A 9 -10.48 5.00 8.65
C ILE A 9 -10.34 3.49 8.79
N GLU A 10 -11.27 2.84 9.48
CA GLU A 10 -11.24 1.39 9.67
C GLU A 10 -11.33 0.64 8.36
N ASN A 11 -12.20 1.09 7.45
CA ASN A 11 -12.34 0.46 6.14
C ASN A 11 -11.05 0.58 5.32
N ALA A 12 -10.41 1.74 5.33
CA ALA A 12 -9.13 1.94 4.64
C ALA A 12 -8.05 1.02 5.21
N CYS A 13 -8.01 0.85 6.53
CA CYS A 13 -7.06 -0.05 7.18
C CYS A 13 -7.33 -1.51 6.87
N LYS A 14 -8.60 -1.90 6.73
CA LYS A 14 -8.96 -3.25 6.31
C LYS A 14 -8.54 -3.51 4.88
N MET A 15 -8.73 -2.54 3.98
CA MET A 15 -8.27 -2.66 2.59
C MET A 15 -6.75 -2.80 2.50
N ALA A 16 -6.01 -2.14 3.37
CA ALA A 16 -4.55 -2.22 3.43
C ALA A 16 -4.06 -3.41 4.28
N SER A 17 -4.95 -4.22 4.81
CA SER A 17 -4.64 -5.38 5.66
C SER A 17 -3.84 -5.02 6.92
N VAL A 18 -4.12 -3.87 7.51
CA VAL A 18 -3.44 -3.39 8.73
C VAL A 18 -4.40 -3.21 9.91
N HIS A 19 -5.70 -3.38 9.70
CA HIS A 19 -6.71 -3.22 10.76
C HIS A 19 -6.43 -4.16 11.94
N ASP A 20 -6.21 -5.45 11.66
CA ASP A 20 -6.00 -6.45 12.71
C ASP A 20 -4.76 -6.13 13.55
N PHE A 21 -3.69 -5.66 12.89
CA PHE A 21 -2.50 -5.23 13.60
C PHE A 21 -2.81 -4.06 14.56
N ILE A 22 -3.55 -3.06 14.09
CA ILE A 22 -3.91 -1.91 14.91
C ILE A 22 -4.72 -2.35 16.13
N MET A 23 -5.62 -3.31 15.95
CA MET A 23 -6.43 -3.82 17.05
C MET A 23 -5.62 -4.59 18.10
N THR A 24 -4.40 -5.02 17.78
CA THR A 24 -3.51 -5.64 18.77
C THR A 24 -2.81 -4.63 19.67
N LEU A 25 -2.84 -3.35 19.30
CA LEU A 25 -2.20 -2.30 20.09
C LEU A 25 -3.04 -1.97 21.34
N PRO A 26 -2.41 -1.62 22.48
CA PRO A 26 -3.14 -1.34 23.71
C PRO A 26 -4.23 -0.28 23.56
N ASP A 27 -3.96 0.76 22.77
CA ASP A 27 -4.91 1.86 22.55
C ASP A 27 -5.61 1.77 21.19
N GLY A 28 -5.40 0.68 20.42
CA GLY A 28 -5.99 0.49 19.11
C GLY A 28 -5.76 1.67 18.18
N TYR A 29 -6.82 2.20 17.61
CA TYR A 29 -6.73 3.36 16.69
C TYR A 29 -6.33 4.66 17.36
N LYS A 30 -6.40 4.73 18.69
CA LYS A 30 -5.98 5.92 19.44
C LYS A 30 -4.50 5.92 19.78
N THR A 31 -3.78 4.87 19.41
CA THR A 31 -2.34 4.78 19.65
C THR A 31 -1.61 5.89 18.90
N GLN A 32 -0.72 6.58 19.59
CA GLN A 32 0.06 7.64 18.98
C GLN A 32 1.26 7.05 18.24
N VAL A 33 1.45 7.45 17.00
CA VAL A 33 2.52 6.95 16.13
C VAL A 33 3.90 7.23 16.73
N GLY A 34 4.08 8.37 17.40
CA GLY A 34 5.33 8.72 18.05
C GLY A 34 5.73 7.74 19.15
N ALA A 35 4.76 7.17 19.85
CA ALA A 35 5.01 6.18 20.90
C ALA A 35 5.39 4.81 20.32
N LEU A 36 5.04 4.54 19.07
CA LEU A 36 5.31 3.28 18.37
C LEU A 36 6.53 3.35 17.46
N GLY A 37 7.07 4.54 17.22
CA GLY A 37 8.06 4.83 16.17
C GLY A 37 9.01 3.72 15.81
N ASP A 38 9.76 3.20 16.80
CA ASP A 38 10.76 2.18 16.56
C ASP A 38 10.22 0.75 16.66
N ASN A 39 8.96 0.60 17.08
CA ASN A 39 8.34 -0.72 17.27
C ASN A 39 7.53 -1.20 16.07
N LEU A 40 7.37 -0.35 15.05
CA LEU A 40 6.71 -0.74 13.82
C LEU A 40 7.70 -1.37 12.86
N SER A 41 7.36 -2.53 12.32
CA SER A 41 8.14 -3.12 11.24
C SER A 41 7.97 -2.31 9.95
N ALA A 42 8.88 -2.51 8.98
CA ALA A 42 8.77 -1.87 7.68
C ALA A 42 7.46 -2.24 6.98
N GLY A 43 7.02 -3.49 7.12
CA GLY A 43 5.76 -3.95 6.52
C GLY A 43 4.55 -3.24 7.11
N GLU A 44 4.52 -3.05 8.41
CA GLU A 44 3.41 -2.35 9.07
C GLU A 44 3.39 -0.87 8.70
N LYS A 45 4.56 -0.22 8.63
CA LYS A 45 4.67 1.16 8.16
C LYS A 45 4.16 1.32 6.73
N GLN A 46 4.52 0.39 5.85
CA GLN A 46 4.08 0.42 4.45
C GLN A 46 2.56 0.23 4.35
N ARG A 47 1.99 -0.68 5.14
CA ARG A 47 0.54 -0.90 5.12
C ARG A 47 -0.24 0.28 5.69
N ILE A 48 0.29 0.95 6.70
CA ILE A 48 -0.31 2.19 7.21
C ILE A 48 -0.27 3.29 6.15
N GLY A 49 0.85 3.43 5.45
CA GLY A 49 0.97 4.35 4.33
C GLY A 49 -0.03 4.04 3.22
N LEU A 50 -0.23 2.75 2.92
CA LEU A 50 -1.20 2.31 1.94
C LEU A 50 -2.63 2.63 2.38
N ALA A 51 -2.95 2.44 3.67
CA ALA A 51 -4.25 2.81 4.22
C ALA A 51 -4.53 4.31 4.06
N ARG A 52 -3.52 5.15 4.26
CA ARG A 52 -3.64 6.59 4.05
C ARG A 52 -3.98 6.91 2.59
N ALA A 53 -3.34 6.22 1.66
CA ALA A 53 -3.61 6.39 0.23
C ALA A 53 -5.04 5.99 -0.11
N PHE A 54 -5.52 4.87 0.41
CA PHE A 54 -6.90 4.42 0.21
C PHE A 54 -7.91 5.37 0.83
N LEU A 55 -7.60 5.90 2.01
CA LEU A 55 -8.48 6.83 2.73
C LEU A 55 -8.70 8.13 1.96
N ARG A 56 -7.73 8.57 1.18
CA ARG A 56 -7.86 9.75 0.35
C ARG A 56 -8.99 9.64 -0.66
N GLY A 57 -9.33 8.42 -1.06
CA GLY A 57 -10.40 8.18 -2.02
C GLY A 57 -10.08 8.61 -3.44
N SER A 58 -8.80 8.83 -3.77
CA SER A 58 -8.39 9.21 -5.13
C SER A 58 -8.62 8.06 -6.10
N GLU A 59 -9.03 8.40 -7.31
CA GLU A 59 -9.19 7.40 -8.38
C GLU A 59 -7.84 6.90 -8.90
N LEU A 60 -6.81 7.71 -8.76
CA LEU A 60 -5.45 7.39 -9.19
C LEU A 60 -4.53 7.36 -7.97
N ILE A 61 -3.80 6.26 -7.80
CA ILE A 61 -2.82 6.09 -6.73
C ILE A 61 -1.45 5.85 -7.37
N LEU A 62 -0.46 6.62 -6.93
CA LEU A 62 0.92 6.46 -7.35
C LEU A 62 1.74 5.96 -6.17
N LEU A 63 2.37 4.81 -6.32
CA LEU A 63 3.19 4.19 -5.28
C LEU A 63 4.61 3.94 -5.81
N ASP A 64 5.59 4.42 -5.06
CA ASP A 64 7.00 4.24 -5.39
C ASP A 64 7.59 3.20 -4.46
N GLU A 65 8.04 2.08 -5.03
CA GLU A 65 8.65 0.96 -4.30
C GLU A 65 7.82 0.52 -3.08
N PRO A 66 6.52 0.14 -3.28
CA PRO A 66 5.62 -0.11 -2.15
C PRO A 66 6.00 -1.31 -1.28
N THR A 67 6.87 -2.19 -1.77
CA THR A 67 7.33 -3.36 -1.03
C THR A 67 8.82 -3.29 -0.68
N SER A 68 9.43 -2.11 -0.82
CA SER A 68 10.84 -1.92 -0.49
C SER A 68 11.10 -2.16 1.00
N ASN A 69 12.16 -2.92 1.31
CA ASN A 69 12.59 -3.21 2.68
C ASN A 69 11.59 -3.98 3.54
N VAL A 70 10.64 -4.68 2.92
CA VAL A 70 9.71 -5.55 3.66
C VAL A 70 10.07 -7.02 3.40
N ASP A 71 9.73 -7.88 4.37
CA ASP A 71 9.94 -9.31 4.21
C ASP A 71 8.92 -9.92 3.22
N SER A 72 9.13 -11.18 2.84
CA SER A 72 8.30 -11.82 1.81
C SER A 72 6.84 -12.00 2.24
N ILE A 73 6.58 -12.16 3.52
CA ILE A 73 5.20 -12.30 4.04
C ILE A 73 4.47 -10.97 3.93
N ASN A 74 5.09 -9.88 4.40
CA ASN A 74 4.50 -8.55 4.30
C ASN A 74 4.38 -8.09 2.83
N GLU A 75 5.36 -8.43 1.99
CA GLU A 75 5.28 -8.16 0.56
C GLU A 75 4.03 -8.80 -0.05
N GLY A 76 3.79 -10.07 0.26
CA GLY A 76 2.60 -10.78 -0.22
C GLY A 76 1.31 -10.11 0.21
N ILE A 77 1.24 -9.66 1.46
CA ILE A 77 0.06 -8.98 2.01
C ILE A 77 -0.19 -7.66 1.27
N ILE A 78 0.86 -6.86 1.07
CA ILE A 78 0.76 -5.57 0.38
C ILE A 78 0.32 -5.77 -1.07
N LEU A 79 0.95 -6.70 -1.79
CA LEU A 79 0.63 -6.95 -3.20
C LEU A 79 -0.80 -7.45 -3.35
N ARG A 80 -1.26 -8.30 -2.44
CA ARG A 80 -2.65 -8.77 -2.45
C ARG A 80 -3.64 -7.62 -2.26
N ALA A 81 -3.36 -6.72 -1.32
CA ALA A 81 -4.20 -5.54 -1.08
C ALA A 81 -4.29 -4.66 -2.32
N LEU A 82 -3.16 -4.45 -3.01
CA LEU A 82 -3.12 -3.67 -4.24
C LEU A 82 -3.90 -4.37 -5.36
N LYS A 83 -3.73 -5.67 -5.50
CA LYS A 83 -4.43 -6.46 -6.52
C LYS A 83 -5.94 -6.38 -6.34
N GLU A 84 -6.43 -6.41 -5.11
CA GLU A 84 -7.86 -6.31 -4.82
C GLU A 84 -8.44 -4.95 -5.19
N GLN A 85 -7.63 -3.90 -5.15
CA GLN A 85 -8.07 -2.53 -5.46
C GLN A 85 -7.91 -2.12 -6.92
N LYS A 86 -7.15 -2.87 -7.73
CA LYS A 86 -6.81 -2.44 -9.10
C LYS A 86 -8.01 -2.33 -10.04
N ASN A 87 -9.12 -3.01 -9.73
CA ASN A 87 -10.34 -2.91 -10.54
C ASN A 87 -11.20 -1.71 -10.16
N LYS A 88 -10.93 -1.10 -9.03
CA LYS A 88 -11.70 0.05 -8.51
C LYS A 88 -10.95 1.35 -8.67
N LYS A 89 -9.63 1.28 -8.77
CA LYS A 89 -8.75 2.44 -8.82
C LYS A 89 -7.67 2.20 -9.86
N SER A 90 -7.16 3.29 -10.45
CA SER A 90 -5.96 3.21 -11.28
C SER A 90 -4.75 3.31 -10.38
N ILE A 91 -3.87 2.32 -10.48
CA ILE A 91 -2.68 2.25 -9.63
C ILE A 91 -1.44 2.24 -10.51
N ILE A 92 -0.53 3.17 -10.25
CA ILE A 92 0.78 3.22 -10.90
C ILE A 92 1.82 2.81 -9.88
N LEU A 93 2.58 1.77 -10.20
CA LEU A 93 3.63 1.24 -9.33
C LEU A 93 4.99 1.48 -9.98
N VAL A 94 5.91 2.06 -9.23
CA VAL A 94 7.30 2.18 -9.64
C VAL A 94 8.09 1.15 -8.86
N SER A 95 8.71 0.17 -9.54
CA SER A 95 9.40 -0.93 -8.88
C SER A 95 10.42 -1.58 -9.80
N HIS A 96 11.41 -2.23 -9.19
CA HIS A 96 12.38 -3.11 -9.87
C HIS A 96 12.06 -4.59 -9.63
N ARG A 97 11.05 -4.91 -8.83
CA ARG A 97 10.79 -6.26 -8.34
C ARG A 97 9.82 -7.00 -9.26
N GLU A 98 10.19 -8.22 -9.63
CA GLU A 98 9.34 -9.08 -10.46
C GLU A 98 7.99 -9.39 -9.78
N SER A 99 8.00 -9.56 -8.46
CA SER A 99 6.78 -9.81 -7.68
C SER A 99 5.77 -8.68 -7.82
N THR A 100 6.23 -7.43 -7.86
CA THR A 100 5.36 -6.28 -8.07
C THR A 100 4.84 -6.25 -9.50
N MET A 101 5.68 -6.57 -10.46
CA MET A 101 5.28 -6.62 -11.87
C MET A 101 4.22 -7.70 -12.14
N ALA A 102 4.24 -8.76 -11.36
CA ALA A 102 3.31 -9.88 -11.54
C ALA A 102 1.84 -9.50 -11.32
N ILE A 103 1.55 -8.46 -10.56
CA ILE A 103 0.17 -7.99 -10.35
C ILE A 103 -0.27 -6.92 -11.35
N ALA A 104 0.64 -6.44 -12.19
CA ALA A 104 0.34 -5.37 -13.14
C ALA A 104 -0.43 -5.88 -14.35
N ASP A 105 -1.33 -5.07 -14.87
CA ASP A 105 -2.02 -5.32 -16.13
C ASP A 105 -1.18 -4.88 -17.31
N ARG A 106 -0.31 -3.89 -17.10
CA ARG A 106 0.57 -3.34 -18.14
C ARG A 106 1.87 -2.87 -17.50
N ILE A 107 2.97 -3.19 -18.18
CA ILE A 107 4.31 -2.84 -17.70
C ILE A 107 4.99 -1.91 -18.68
N TYR A 108 5.52 -0.81 -18.17
CA TYR A 108 6.31 0.16 -18.93
C TYR A 108 7.74 0.16 -18.40
N GLN A 109 8.68 0.17 -19.32
CA GLN A 109 10.11 0.30 -18.97
C GLN A 109 10.56 1.71 -19.33
N VAL A 110 11.25 2.36 -18.40
CA VAL A 110 11.82 3.69 -18.63
C VAL A 110 13.32 3.55 -18.80
N VAL A 111 13.81 3.89 -19.99
CA VAL A 111 15.24 3.83 -20.32
C VAL A 111 15.64 5.15 -20.99
N GLY A 112 16.64 5.83 -20.44
CA GLY A 112 17.13 7.08 -20.98
C GLY A 112 16.04 8.16 -21.09
N GLY A 113 15.10 8.17 -20.18
CA GLY A 113 13.98 9.12 -20.19
C GLY A 113 12.83 8.75 -21.12
N VAL A 114 12.90 7.61 -21.81
CA VAL A 114 11.86 7.14 -22.72
C VAL A 114 11.09 5.99 -22.07
N MET A 115 9.77 6.09 -22.07
CA MET A 115 8.88 5.07 -21.51
C MET A 115 8.33 4.21 -22.66
N THR A 116 8.52 2.89 -22.56
CA THR A 116 8.03 1.93 -23.55
C THR A 116 7.26 0.80 -22.87
N VAL A 117 6.24 0.29 -23.56
CA VAL A 117 5.49 -0.88 -23.07
C VAL A 117 6.36 -2.12 -23.29
N THR A 118 6.67 -2.85 -22.21
CA THR A 118 7.45 -4.08 -22.32
C THR A 118 6.60 -5.34 -22.23
N GLU A 119 5.45 -5.25 -21.55
CA GLU A 119 4.56 -6.40 -21.38
C GLU A 119 3.13 -5.92 -21.14
N GLU A 120 2.19 -6.59 -21.75
CA GLU A 120 0.77 -6.35 -21.57
C GLU A 120 0.10 -7.66 -21.19
N VAL A 121 -0.55 -7.69 -20.05
CA VAL A 121 -1.13 -8.91 -19.47
C VAL A 121 -2.62 -8.95 -19.64
#